data_49582abd443c8015ba19b8d6755942cc
#
_entry.id   49582abd443c8015ba19b8d6755942cc
#
_cell.length_a   1.000
_cell.length_b   1.000
_cell.length_c   1.000
_cell.angle_alpha   90.00
_cell.angle_beta   90.00
_cell.angle_gamma   90.00
#
_symmetry.space_group_name_H-M   'P 1'
#
loop_
_entity.id
_entity.type
_entity.pdbx_description
1 polymer ?
#
loop_
_entity_poly.entity_id
_entity_poly.type
_entity_poly.pdbx_seq_one_letter_code
_entity_poly.pdbx_strand_id
1 'polypeptide(L)'
;MRLGVLDIGSNTVHLLLVDAHPGARPVAFASHKRPLSLVQFLDAEGNINDAGQHELIEFVLEAWEFAARHKAEDLLAFCTSAIREATNGVEVLARVKHETTVTLQELTGSEEASMTFFAVRRWYGWGAGPILDLDIGGGSFEMAFGQDELPELAVSVPLGASRLTRDWLHNDPPTAKSVKELRKYIRHTLKPVVREFKQLGRANLVAGTSKTFRSLARIAGAAPSGAGPYVKRELHATDLGLWAQRISAMTVEDRLYLPGVSDARAAQILAGALVAEAALEMFEFPSMEICPWALREGLILRRLDQLIFDGPLAPAPHVGLGGAVPVPRLGANTGTAAPAAVSIPIPTAGRQAN
;
A
#
# COMPACT_ATOMS: atom_id res chain seq x y z
N MET A 1 -11.34 -23.14 -1.86
CA MET A 1 -10.08 -23.23 -1.05
C MET A 1 -10.02 -22.09 -0.06
N ARG A 2 -9.31 -22.27 1.04
CA ARG A 2 -9.00 -21.21 2.00
C ARG A 2 -7.60 -20.68 1.75
N LEU A 3 -7.51 -19.41 1.47
CA LEU A 3 -6.26 -18.73 1.16
C LEU A 3 -5.96 -17.68 2.23
N GLY A 4 -4.74 -17.72 2.77
CA GLY A 4 -4.21 -16.68 3.64
C GLY A 4 -3.37 -15.67 2.84
N VAL A 5 -3.49 -14.38 3.18
CA VAL A 5 -2.62 -13.34 2.68
C VAL A 5 -2.03 -12.59 3.87
N LEU A 6 -0.73 -12.77 4.09
CA LEU A 6 0.04 -12.11 5.12
C LEU A 6 0.76 -10.91 4.52
N ASP A 7 0.38 -9.73 4.96
CA ASP A 7 0.87 -8.43 4.49
C ASP A 7 1.69 -7.77 5.61
N ILE A 8 2.99 -7.61 5.38
CA ILE A 8 3.92 -6.90 6.28
C ILE A 8 4.12 -5.49 5.74
N GLY A 9 3.24 -4.59 6.15
CA GLY A 9 3.31 -3.18 5.78
C GLY A 9 4.08 -2.31 6.77
N SER A 10 4.31 -1.05 6.43
CA SER A 10 5.09 -0.10 7.25
C SER A 10 4.46 0.23 8.61
N ASN A 11 3.12 0.17 8.71
CA ASN A 11 2.39 0.57 9.92
C ASN A 11 1.61 -0.56 10.56
N THR A 12 1.35 -1.63 9.84
CA THR A 12 0.46 -2.70 10.27
C THR A 12 0.90 -4.00 9.63
N VAL A 13 0.95 -5.04 10.41
CA VAL A 13 1.07 -6.41 9.95
C VAL A 13 -0.32 -7.06 9.98
N HIS A 14 -0.70 -7.74 8.90
CA HIS A 14 -2.07 -8.20 8.74
C HIS A 14 -2.16 -9.52 7.97
N LEU A 15 -2.71 -10.53 8.60
CA LEU A 15 -3.18 -11.74 7.94
C LEU A 15 -4.67 -11.61 7.62
N LEU A 16 -5.03 -11.79 6.36
CA LEU A 16 -6.41 -11.92 5.90
C LEU A 16 -6.65 -13.35 5.42
N LEU A 17 -7.70 -13.99 5.90
CA LEU A 17 -8.16 -15.28 5.42
C LEU A 17 -9.40 -15.10 4.56
N VAL A 18 -9.37 -15.69 3.37
CA VAL A 18 -10.47 -15.61 2.41
C VAL A 18 -10.93 -17.02 2.00
N ASP A 19 -12.23 -17.19 1.83
CA ASP A 19 -12.76 -18.29 1.05
C ASP A 19 -12.68 -17.88 -0.43
N ALA A 20 -11.83 -18.58 -1.16
CA ALA A 20 -11.44 -18.26 -2.51
C ALA A 20 -11.89 -19.36 -3.48
N HIS A 21 -12.46 -18.95 -4.61
CA HIS A 21 -12.85 -19.84 -5.69
C HIS A 21 -12.51 -19.17 -7.03
N PRO A 22 -11.87 -19.87 -7.98
CA PRO A 22 -11.60 -19.34 -9.30
C PRO A 22 -12.85 -18.76 -9.97
N GLY A 23 -12.74 -17.54 -10.51
CA GLY A 23 -13.85 -16.84 -11.14
C GLY A 23 -14.85 -16.19 -10.18
N ALA A 24 -14.72 -16.40 -8.87
CA ALA A 24 -15.55 -15.75 -7.86
C ALA A 24 -14.81 -14.62 -7.13
N ARG A 25 -15.58 -13.69 -6.59
CA ARG A 25 -15.04 -12.65 -5.72
C ARG A 25 -14.53 -13.30 -4.41
N PRO A 26 -13.29 -13.05 -4.00
CA PRO A 26 -12.80 -13.54 -2.71
C PRO A 26 -13.56 -12.90 -1.57
N VAL A 27 -14.03 -13.72 -0.61
CA VAL A 27 -14.77 -13.27 0.56
C VAL A 27 -13.92 -13.47 1.80
N ALA A 28 -13.56 -12.37 2.45
CA ALA A 28 -12.84 -12.41 3.72
C ALA A 28 -13.77 -12.93 4.83
N PHE A 29 -13.32 -13.94 5.58
CA PHE A 29 -14.09 -14.52 6.69
C PHE A 29 -13.38 -14.39 8.05
N ALA A 30 -12.05 -14.25 8.07
CA ALA A 30 -11.28 -14.03 9.30
C ALA A 30 -10.06 -13.16 9.04
N SER A 31 -9.58 -12.50 10.07
CA SER A 31 -8.33 -11.72 9.99
C SER A 31 -7.63 -11.67 11.32
N HIS A 32 -6.30 -11.63 11.27
CA HIS A 32 -5.42 -11.36 12.41
C HIS A 32 -4.54 -10.18 12.07
N LYS A 33 -4.53 -9.15 12.91
CA LYS A 33 -3.77 -7.92 12.65
C LYS A 33 -3.21 -7.35 13.94
N ARG A 34 -2.01 -6.77 13.82
CA ARG A 34 -1.35 -6.02 14.89
C ARG A 34 -0.87 -4.67 14.34
N PRO A 35 -1.03 -3.56 15.05
CA PRO A 35 -0.30 -2.34 14.74
C PRO A 35 1.16 -2.59 15.07
N LEU A 36 1.99 -2.73 14.03
CA LEU A 36 3.43 -2.85 14.16
C LEU A 36 4.06 -1.86 13.20
N SER A 37 4.48 -0.73 13.74
CA SER A 37 5.14 0.31 12.96
C SER A 37 6.64 0.02 12.88
N LEU A 38 7.06 -0.80 11.92
CA LEU A 38 8.46 -1.17 11.73
C LEU A 38 9.38 0.05 11.57
N VAL A 39 8.85 1.14 11.04
CA VAL A 39 9.60 2.41 10.90
C VAL A 39 10.05 2.98 12.25
N GLN A 40 9.35 2.69 13.36
CA GLN A 40 9.73 3.13 14.71
C GLN A 40 10.88 2.32 15.29
N PHE A 41 11.18 1.17 14.73
CA PHE A 41 12.28 0.29 15.15
C PHE A 41 13.55 0.48 14.30
N LEU A 42 13.58 1.50 13.43
CA LEU A 42 14.78 1.84 12.67
C LEU A 42 15.78 2.57 13.57
N ASP A 43 17.03 2.10 13.56
CA ASP A 43 18.15 2.79 14.17
C ASP A 43 18.66 3.96 13.30
N ALA A 44 19.74 4.62 13.73
CA ALA A 44 20.32 5.76 13.02
C ALA A 44 20.91 5.38 11.64
N GLU A 45 21.29 4.14 11.47
CA GLU A 45 21.86 3.54 10.25
C GLU A 45 20.76 3.01 9.30
N GLY A 46 19.49 3.04 9.74
CA GLY A 46 18.33 2.56 8.98
C GLY A 46 18.12 1.04 9.08
N ASN A 47 18.71 0.36 10.06
CA ASN A 47 18.44 -1.05 10.32
C ASN A 47 17.20 -1.21 11.20
N ILE A 48 16.42 -2.26 10.95
CA ILE A 48 15.41 -2.72 11.91
C ILE A 48 16.16 -3.38 13.07
N ASN A 49 16.03 -2.78 14.26
CA ASN A 49 16.70 -3.27 15.46
C ASN A 49 16.14 -4.61 15.93
N ASP A 50 16.84 -5.26 16.89
CA ASP A 50 16.44 -6.60 17.39
C ASP A 50 15.02 -6.64 17.96
N ALA A 51 14.56 -5.58 18.63
CA ALA A 51 13.21 -5.53 19.17
C ALA A 51 12.17 -5.55 18.04
N GLY A 52 12.36 -4.77 16.96
CA GLY A 52 11.48 -4.77 15.81
C GLY A 52 11.48 -6.10 15.04
N GLN A 53 12.65 -6.74 14.94
CA GLN A 53 12.76 -8.07 14.35
C GLN A 53 12.02 -9.12 15.17
N HIS A 54 12.14 -9.07 16.48
CA HIS A 54 11.46 -10.00 17.40
C HIS A 54 9.94 -9.86 17.30
N GLU A 55 9.41 -8.64 17.38
CA GLU A 55 7.98 -8.34 17.20
C GLU A 55 7.44 -8.85 15.84
N LEU A 56 8.23 -8.69 14.78
CA LEU A 56 7.86 -9.21 13.46
C LEU A 56 7.79 -10.73 13.44
N ILE A 57 8.78 -11.41 14.00
CA ILE A 57 8.85 -12.88 14.09
C ILE A 57 7.68 -13.42 14.91
N GLU A 58 7.42 -12.84 16.08
CA GLU A 58 6.27 -13.23 16.90
C GLU A 58 4.95 -13.11 16.12
N PHE A 59 4.74 -12.00 15.42
CA PHE A 59 3.54 -11.84 14.64
C PHE A 59 3.42 -12.86 13.50
N VAL A 60 4.52 -13.16 12.81
CA VAL A 60 4.53 -14.17 11.73
C VAL A 60 4.16 -15.54 12.27
N LEU A 61 4.66 -15.92 13.45
CA LEU A 61 4.28 -17.16 14.12
C LEU A 61 2.80 -17.18 14.51
N GLU A 62 2.29 -16.10 15.12
CA GLU A 62 0.87 -15.96 15.45
C GLU A 62 -0.02 -16.06 14.21
N ALA A 63 0.38 -15.39 13.13
CA ALA A 63 -0.35 -15.40 11.86
C ALA A 63 -0.37 -16.81 11.24
N TRP A 64 0.75 -17.51 11.30
CA TRP A 64 0.88 -18.88 10.87
C TRP A 64 -0.06 -19.83 11.65
N GLU A 65 -0.02 -19.79 12.99
CA GLU A 65 -0.90 -20.58 13.85
C GLU A 65 -2.38 -20.24 13.62
N PHE A 66 -2.69 -18.95 13.41
CA PHE A 66 -4.04 -18.51 13.11
C PHE A 66 -4.52 -19.09 11.79
N ALA A 67 -3.69 -19.07 10.74
CA ALA A 67 -4.00 -19.67 9.45
C ALA A 67 -4.22 -21.18 9.57
N ALA A 68 -3.35 -21.88 10.29
CA ALA A 68 -3.45 -23.32 10.53
C ALA A 68 -4.75 -23.69 11.27
N ARG A 69 -5.10 -22.98 12.34
CA ARG A 69 -6.36 -23.19 13.08
C ARG A 69 -7.60 -23.01 12.20
N HIS A 70 -7.55 -22.13 11.22
CA HIS A 70 -8.63 -21.88 10.28
C HIS A 70 -8.56 -22.77 9.03
N LYS A 71 -7.63 -23.74 9.00
CA LYS A 71 -7.44 -24.69 7.90
C LYS A 71 -7.19 -23.99 6.55
N ALA A 72 -6.34 -22.95 6.57
CA ALA A 72 -5.85 -22.34 5.34
C ALA A 72 -5.04 -23.38 4.55
N GLU A 73 -5.32 -23.48 3.26
CA GLU A 73 -4.70 -24.45 2.35
C GLU A 73 -3.45 -23.87 1.67
N ASP A 74 -3.38 -22.53 1.58
CA ASP A 74 -2.26 -21.81 1.00
C ASP A 74 -2.07 -20.47 1.72
N LEU A 75 -0.82 -19.98 1.79
CA LEU A 75 -0.45 -18.73 2.44
C LEU A 75 0.47 -17.91 1.54
N LEU A 76 -0.02 -16.79 1.05
CA LEU A 76 0.78 -15.77 0.38
C LEU A 76 1.33 -14.81 1.43
N ALA A 77 2.64 -14.79 1.64
CA ALA A 77 3.30 -13.93 2.61
C ALA A 77 4.25 -12.97 1.89
N PHE A 78 4.04 -11.68 2.09
CA PHE A 78 4.84 -10.65 1.44
C PHE A 78 5.10 -9.45 2.34
N CYS A 79 6.12 -8.69 1.96
CA CYS A 79 6.48 -7.45 2.63
C CYS A 79 6.68 -6.32 1.61
N THR A 80 6.50 -5.09 2.08
CA THR A 80 6.57 -3.89 1.27
C THR A 80 7.63 -2.91 1.80
N SER A 81 7.46 -1.63 1.60
CA SER A 81 8.45 -0.57 1.80
C SER A 81 9.24 -0.62 3.11
N ALA A 82 8.65 -1.06 4.23
CA ALA A 82 9.33 -1.02 5.52
C ALA A 82 10.55 -1.95 5.60
N ILE A 83 10.45 -3.15 5.04
CA ILE A 83 11.55 -4.12 5.00
C ILE A 83 12.44 -3.84 3.79
N ARG A 84 11.85 -3.57 2.63
CA ARG A 84 12.56 -3.24 1.40
C ARG A 84 13.58 -2.11 1.56
N GLU A 85 13.26 -1.11 2.37
CA GLU A 85 14.07 0.08 2.56
C GLU A 85 14.99 0.02 3.78
N ALA A 86 14.84 -1.01 4.63
CA ALA A 86 15.73 -1.22 5.74
C ALA A 86 17.12 -1.65 5.24
N THR A 87 18.17 -1.08 5.83
CA THR A 87 19.56 -1.40 5.47
C THR A 87 19.87 -2.88 5.66
N ASN A 88 19.28 -3.50 6.69
CA ASN A 88 19.40 -4.93 7.00
C ASN A 88 18.18 -5.75 6.55
N GLY A 89 17.41 -5.30 5.55
CA GLY A 89 16.19 -5.98 5.14
C GLY A 89 16.39 -7.45 4.72
N VAL A 90 17.49 -7.72 4.00
CA VAL A 90 17.85 -9.10 3.57
C VAL A 90 18.09 -10.01 4.76
N GLU A 91 18.83 -9.54 5.77
CA GLU A 91 19.12 -10.26 7.01
C GLU A 91 17.84 -10.51 7.82
N VAL A 92 16.94 -9.51 7.88
CA VAL A 92 15.63 -9.63 8.54
C VAL A 92 14.79 -10.71 7.87
N LEU A 93 14.70 -10.73 6.53
CA LEU A 93 13.97 -11.75 5.78
C LEU A 93 14.55 -13.16 6.01
N ALA A 94 15.90 -13.27 6.02
CA ALA A 94 16.58 -14.53 6.29
C ALA A 94 16.28 -15.02 7.72
N ARG A 95 16.31 -14.14 8.70
CA ARG A 95 15.99 -14.44 10.10
C ARG A 95 14.54 -14.89 10.27
N VAL A 96 13.58 -14.16 9.70
CA VAL A 96 12.16 -14.55 9.71
C VAL A 96 11.99 -15.95 9.14
N LYS A 97 12.59 -16.24 7.97
CA LYS A 97 12.53 -17.56 7.37
C LYS A 97 13.12 -18.65 8.26
N HIS A 98 14.25 -18.37 8.88
CA HIS A 98 14.93 -19.33 9.75
C HIS A 98 14.11 -19.66 11.01
N GLU A 99 13.54 -18.65 11.65
CA GLU A 99 12.84 -18.80 12.93
C GLU A 99 11.35 -19.23 12.76
N THR A 100 10.71 -18.90 11.62
CA THR A 100 9.27 -19.16 11.41
C THR A 100 8.97 -20.18 10.31
N THR A 101 9.96 -20.54 9.49
CA THR A 101 9.80 -21.31 8.24
C THR A 101 8.98 -20.59 7.15
N VAL A 102 8.36 -19.45 7.45
CA VAL A 102 7.62 -18.62 6.49
C VAL A 102 8.60 -17.80 5.64
N THR A 103 8.47 -17.88 4.32
CA THR A 103 9.24 -17.02 3.42
C THR A 103 8.39 -15.80 3.07
N LEU A 104 8.82 -14.62 3.53
CA LEU A 104 8.24 -13.35 3.10
C LEU A 104 8.80 -12.98 1.73
N GLN A 105 7.93 -12.77 0.76
CA GLN A 105 8.32 -12.26 -0.54
C GLN A 105 8.37 -10.73 -0.50
N GLU A 106 9.51 -10.16 -0.85
CA GLU A 106 9.62 -8.72 -1.03
C GLU A 106 9.02 -8.31 -2.36
N LEU A 107 8.12 -7.32 -2.33
CA LEU A 107 7.57 -6.67 -3.53
C LEU A 107 8.36 -5.38 -3.81
N THR A 108 8.77 -5.18 -5.04
CA THR A 108 9.24 -3.88 -5.51
C THR A 108 8.10 -2.87 -5.50
N GLY A 109 8.40 -1.58 -5.46
CA GLY A 109 7.35 -0.56 -5.48
C GLY A 109 6.50 -0.58 -6.75
N SER A 110 7.09 -0.94 -7.91
CA SER A 110 6.35 -1.09 -9.16
C SER A 110 5.46 -2.35 -9.18
N GLU A 111 5.90 -3.45 -8.57
CA GLU A 111 5.07 -4.64 -8.39
C GLU A 111 3.89 -4.37 -7.44
N GLU A 112 4.13 -3.64 -6.35
CA GLU A 112 3.10 -3.18 -5.40
C GLU A 112 2.04 -2.33 -6.12
N ALA A 113 2.47 -1.32 -6.90
CA ALA A 113 1.60 -0.48 -7.72
C ALA A 113 0.81 -1.31 -8.76
N SER A 114 1.49 -2.24 -9.44
CA SER A 114 0.86 -3.07 -10.48
C SER A 114 -0.19 -4.03 -9.92
N MET A 115 0.08 -4.64 -8.76
CA MET A 115 -0.89 -5.54 -8.12
C MET A 115 -2.09 -4.78 -7.54
N THR A 116 -1.87 -3.57 -7.03
CA THR A 116 -2.96 -2.70 -6.57
C THR A 116 -3.83 -2.27 -7.76
N PHE A 117 -3.21 -1.82 -8.85
CA PHE A 117 -3.92 -1.49 -10.08
C PHE A 117 -4.73 -2.66 -10.62
N PHE A 118 -4.19 -3.87 -10.63
CA PHE A 118 -4.90 -5.08 -11.04
C PHE A 118 -6.18 -5.31 -10.23
N ALA A 119 -6.12 -5.13 -8.90
CA ALA A 119 -7.30 -5.20 -8.04
C ALA A 119 -8.34 -4.13 -8.40
N VAL A 120 -7.89 -2.89 -8.62
CA VAL A 120 -8.74 -1.76 -8.99
C VAL A 120 -9.41 -2.00 -10.33
N ARG A 121 -8.65 -2.47 -11.33
CA ARG A 121 -9.18 -2.83 -12.65
C ARG A 121 -10.26 -3.91 -12.54
N ARG A 122 -10.03 -4.96 -11.76
CA ARG A 122 -11.00 -6.02 -11.55
C ARG A 122 -12.23 -5.56 -10.76
N TRP A 123 -12.09 -4.57 -9.89
CA TRP A 123 -13.22 -3.95 -9.18
C TRP A 123 -14.12 -3.15 -10.10
N TYR A 124 -13.56 -2.24 -10.92
CA TYR A 124 -14.33 -1.35 -11.76
C TYR A 124 -14.70 -1.95 -13.13
N GLY A 125 -13.96 -2.94 -13.58
CA GLY A 125 -14.17 -3.58 -14.87
C GLY A 125 -13.72 -2.72 -16.05
N TRP A 126 -13.82 -3.27 -17.25
CA TRP A 126 -13.37 -2.62 -18.48
C TRP A 126 -14.17 -1.36 -18.87
N GLY A 127 -15.44 -1.28 -18.46
CA GLY A 127 -16.30 -0.13 -18.71
C GLY A 127 -15.79 1.18 -18.09
N ALA A 128 -14.87 1.12 -17.14
CA ALA A 128 -14.23 2.30 -16.54
C ALA A 128 -13.27 3.03 -17.50
N GLY A 129 -12.83 2.37 -18.59
CA GLY A 129 -11.80 2.91 -19.49
C GLY A 129 -10.42 3.05 -18.83
N PRO A 130 -9.59 4.01 -19.26
CA PRO A 130 -8.30 4.26 -18.62
C PRO A 130 -8.46 4.65 -17.14
N ILE A 131 -7.71 3.99 -16.25
CA ILE A 131 -7.71 4.23 -14.80
C ILE A 131 -6.36 4.79 -14.38
N LEU A 132 -6.38 5.79 -13.48
CA LEU A 132 -5.25 6.19 -12.64
C LEU A 132 -5.53 5.70 -11.22
N ASP A 133 -4.69 4.79 -10.73
CA ASP A 133 -4.73 4.32 -9.36
C ASP A 133 -3.68 5.02 -8.51
N LEU A 134 -4.06 5.43 -7.30
CA LEU A 134 -3.25 6.15 -6.35
C LEU A 134 -3.32 5.44 -4.98
N ASP A 135 -2.17 5.07 -4.41
CA ASP A 135 -2.09 4.43 -3.10
C ASP A 135 -1.03 5.10 -2.21
N ILE A 136 -1.45 5.84 -1.18
CA ILE A 136 -0.54 6.45 -0.21
C ILE A 136 -0.36 5.50 0.97
N GLY A 137 0.76 4.80 0.97
CA GLY A 137 1.19 3.93 2.05
C GLY A 137 1.83 4.67 3.23
N GLY A 138 2.51 3.90 4.09
CA GLY A 138 3.30 4.48 5.20
C GLY A 138 4.66 4.98 4.75
N GLY A 139 5.39 4.21 3.94
CA GLY A 139 6.74 4.52 3.45
C GLY A 139 6.77 5.15 2.07
N SER A 140 5.85 4.78 1.21
CA SER A 140 5.82 5.14 -0.22
C SER A 140 4.45 5.60 -0.70
N PHE A 141 4.39 6.13 -1.89
CA PHE A 141 3.19 6.47 -2.64
C PHE A 141 3.29 5.80 -4.00
N GLU A 142 2.40 4.87 -4.26
CA GLU A 142 2.28 4.09 -5.47
C GLU A 142 1.29 4.74 -6.42
N MET A 143 1.63 4.74 -7.72
CA MET A 143 0.79 5.26 -8.78
C MET A 143 0.84 4.29 -9.96
N ALA A 144 -0.31 3.99 -10.57
CA ALA A 144 -0.38 3.17 -11.75
C ALA A 144 -1.45 3.67 -12.73
N PHE A 145 -1.17 3.58 -14.02
CA PHE A 145 -2.10 3.97 -15.08
C PHE A 145 -2.18 2.89 -16.15
N GLY A 146 -3.36 2.64 -16.66
CA GLY A 146 -3.55 1.73 -17.78
C GLY A 146 -5.01 1.51 -18.17
N GLN A 147 -5.19 0.78 -19.26
CA GLN A 147 -6.50 0.41 -19.82
C GLN A 147 -6.81 -1.06 -19.63
N ASP A 148 -5.79 -1.90 -19.58
CA ASP A 148 -5.89 -3.36 -19.42
C ASP A 148 -5.75 -3.83 -17.97
N GLU A 149 -5.58 -5.11 -17.76
CA GLU A 149 -5.37 -5.72 -16.45
C GLU A 149 -4.03 -5.32 -15.83
N LEU A 150 -3.00 -5.17 -16.66
CA LEU A 150 -1.71 -4.67 -16.23
C LEU A 150 -1.60 -3.18 -16.59
N PRO A 151 -0.97 -2.38 -15.73
CA PRO A 151 -0.77 -0.98 -16.01
C PRO A 151 0.28 -0.77 -17.10
N GLU A 152 0.11 0.27 -17.88
CA GLU A 152 1.10 0.76 -18.85
C GLU A 152 2.30 1.43 -18.14
N LEU A 153 2.03 2.02 -16.98
CA LEU A 153 3.05 2.64 -16.12
C LEU A 153 2.70 2.39 -14.65
N ALA A 154 3.69 1.94 -13.88
CA ALA A 154 3.59 1.72 -12.45
C ALA A 154 4.83 2.28 -11.75
N VAL A 155 4.64 3.24 -10.85
CA VAL A 155 5.71 3.98 -10.18
C VAL A 155 5.45 4.02 -8.69
N SER A 156 6.52 3.90 -7.90
CA SER A 156 6.53 4.15 -6.46
C SER A 156 7.53 5.27 -6.14
N VAL A 157 7.10 6.20 -5.29
CA VAL A 157 7.95 7.30 -4.81
C VAL A 157 7.95 7.36 -3.28
N PRO A 158 9.03 7.89 -2.63
CA PRO A 158 9.15 7.89 -1.18
C PRO A 158 8.30 8.99 -0.51
N LEU A 159 7.01 9.04 -0.84
CA LEU A 159 6.04 10.02 -0.33
C LEU A 159 4.99 9.38 0.59
N GLY A 160 5.36 8.33 1.32
CA GLY A 160 4.48 7.71 2.31
C GLY A 160 4.20 8.59 3.52
N ALA A 161 2.99 8.48 4.06
CA ALA A 161 2.50 9.37 5.10
C ALA A 161 3.33 9.31 6.41
N SER A 162 3.75 8.12 6.84
CA SER A 162 4.57 7.95 8.05
C SER A 162 5.98 8.49 7.86
N ARG A 163 6.60 8.20 6.71
CA ARG A 163 7.91 8.71 6.33
C ARG A 163 7.93 10.24 6.37
N LEU A 164 7.01 10.87 5.66
CA LEU A 164 6.96 12.33 5.58
C LEU A 164 6.66 12.99 6.93
N THR A 165 5.85 12.35 7.78
CA THR A 165 5.62 12.82 9.14
C THR A 165 6.90 12.81 9.95
N ARG A 166 7.63 11.69 9.95
CA ARG A 166 8.90 11.53 10.66
C ARG A 166 9.97 12.53 10.18
N ASP A 167 10.09 12.69 8.88
CA ASP A 167 11.20 13.43 8.28
C ASP A 167 10.96 14.94 8.23
N TRP A 168 9.69 15.42 8.31
CA TRP A 168 9.35 16.82 8.09
C TRP A 168 8.49 17.47 9.17
N LEU A 169 7.70 16.71 9.95
CA LEU A 169 6.68 17.25 10.84
C LEU A 169 7.00 16.92 12.30
N HIS A 170 8.04 17.57 12.84
CA HIS A 170 8.58 17.27 14.19
C HIS A 170 7.83 17.98 15.33
N ASN A 171 6.96 18.95 15.03
CA ASN A 171 6.18 19.69 16.02
C ASN A 171 4.71 19.25 16.01
N ASP A 172 4.02 19.44 17.14
CA ASP A 172 2.59 19.19 17.28
C ASP A 172 1.87 20.38 17.95
N PRO A 173 1.03 21.15 17.20
CA PRO A 173 0.82 21.04 15.75
C PRO A 173 2.07 21.44 14.96
N PRO A 174 2.19 21.01 13.69
CA PRO A 174 3.33 21.35 12.83
C PRO A 174 3.41 22.84 12.56
N THR A 175 4.62 23.36 12.41
CA THR A 175 4.80 24.78 12.08
C THR A 175 4.37 25.06 10.63
N ALA A 176 3.88 26.29 10.37
CA ALA A 176 3.53 26.71 9.01
C ALA A 176 4.74 26.61 8.04
N LYS A 177 5.96 26.80 8.56
CA LYS A 177 7.20 26.66 7.79
C LYS A 177 7.41 25.19 7.37
N SER A 178 7.33 24.23 8.30
CA SER A 178 7.53 22.81 7.98
C SER A 178 6.46 22.29 7.00
N VAL A 179 5.21 22.70 7.15
CA VAL A 179 4.13 22.36 6.20
C VAL A 179 4.41 22.92 4.81
N LYS A 180 4.87 24.16 4.70
CA LYS A 180 5.21 24.80 3.43
C LYS A 180 6.39 24.09 2.73
N GLU A 181 7.43 23.76 3.47
CA GLU A 181 8.60 23.06 2.91
C GLU A 181 8.22 21.63 2.49
N LEU A 182 7.40 20.93 3.26
CA LEU A 182 6.88 19.61 2.88
C LEU A 182 6.04 19.67 1.58
N ARG A 183 5.12 20.64 1.44
CA ARG A 183 4.38 20.84 0.19
C ARG A 183 5.31 21.07 -1.01
N LYS A 184 6.36 21.85 -0.84
CA LYS A 184 7.37 22.08 -1.88
C LYS A 184 8.11 20.81 -2.25
N TYR A 185 8.53 20.03 -1.25
CA TYR A 185 9.19 18.74 -1.47
C TYR A 185 8.29 17.75 -2.22
N ILE A 186 7.03 17.57 -1.79
CA ILE A 186 6.05 16.69 -2.45
C ILE A 186 5.88 17.06 -3.92
N ARG A 187 5.63 18.35 -4.22
CA ARG A 187 5.45 18.82 -5.61
C ARG A 187 6.71 18.62 -6.46
N HIS A 188 7.87 18.86 -5.88
CA HIS A 188 9.14 18.64 -6.59
C HIS A 188 9.32 17.16 -6.96
N THR A 189 9.06 16.25 -6.03
CA THR A 189 9.17 14.80 -6.23
C THR A 189 8.12 14.29 -7.23
N LEU A 190 6.89 14.78 -7.19
CA LEU A 190 5.82 14.36 -8.10
C LEU A 190 5.97 14.91 -9.53
N LYS A 191 6.62 16.06 -9.71
CA LYS A 191 6.67 16.76 -11.01
C LYS A 191 7.15 15.89 -12.18
N PRO A 192 8.29 15.17 -12.10
CA PRO A 192 8.74 14.30 -13.19
C PRO A 192 7.77 13.15 -13.43
N VAL A 193 7.25 12.54 -12.36
CA VAL A 193 6.33 11.41 -12.42
C VAL A 193 5.01 11.80 -13.10
N VAL A 194 4.37 12.87 -12.66
CA VAL A 194 3.13 13.37 -13.28
C VAL A 194 3.33 13.68 -14.76
N ARG A 195 4.49 14.22 -15.13
CA ARG A 195 4.81 14.48 -16.55
C ARG A 195 4.82 13.20 -17.38
N GLU A 196 5.37 12.12 -16.84
CA GLU A 196 5.44 10.82 -17.51
C GLU A 196 4.03 10.23 -17.67
N PHE A 197 3.23 10.21 -16.60
CA PHE A 197 1.84 9.75 -16.67
C PHE A 197 0.98 10.54 -17.67
N LYS A 198 1.14 11.87 -17.73
CA LYS A 198 0.40 12.72 -18.68
C LYS A 198 0.70 12.41 -20.16
N GLN A 199 1.83 11.77 -20.46
CA GLN A 199 2.15 11.34 -21.83
C GLN A 199 1.34 10.14 -22.29
N LEU A 200 0.80 9.33 -21.36
CA LEU A 200 -0.02 8.15 -21.64
C LEU A 200 -1.49 8.51 -21.94
N GLY A 201 -1.88 9.74 -21.67
CA GLY A 201 -3.25 10.21 -21.87
C GLY A 201 -3.94 10.59 -20.57
N ARG A 202 -5.26 10.74 -20.64
CA ARG A 202 -6.10 11.12 -19.50
C ARG A 202 -6.88 9.91 -18.98
N ALA A 203 -6.85 9.70 -17.67
CA ALA A 203 -7.71 8.71 -17.04
C ALA A 203 -9.19 9.14 -17.09
N ASN A 204 -10.07 8.17 -17.30
CA ASN A 204 -11.52 8.35 -17.15
C ASN A 204 -11.93 8.25 -15.67
N LEU A 205 -11.20 7.45 -14.91
CA LEU A 205 -11.42 7.19 -13.49
C LEU A 205 -10.12 7.38 -12.72
N VAL A 206 -10.18 8.11 -11.61
CA VAL A 206 -9.11 8.14 -10.60
C VAL A 206 -9.59 7.37 -9.38
N ALA A 207 -8.82 6.38 -8.96
CA ALA A 207 -9.11 5.55 -7.81
C ALA A 207 -8.09 5.80 -6.69
N GLY A 208 -8.56 5.88 -5.46
CA GLY A 208 -7.72 5.91 -4.25
C GLY A 208 -7.94 4.65 -3.42
N THR A 209 -6.88 3.91 -3.11
CA THR A 209 -7.00 2.57 -2.52
C THR A 209 -6.60 2.47 -1.06
N SER A 210 -5.67 3.26 -0.58
CA SER A 210 -5.11 3.15 0.77
C SER A 210 -6.10 3.50 1.89
N LYS A 211 -5.72 3.12 3.10
CA LYS A 211 -6.41 3.62 4.29
C LYS A 211 -6.28 5.13 4.45
N THR A 212 -5.22 5.73 3.94
CA THR A 212 -5.02 7.19 3.93
C THR A 212 -6.15 7.86 3.16
N PHE A 213 -6.39 7.46 1.91
CA PHE A 213 -7.49 7.99 1.10
C PHE A 213 -8.87 7.69 1.71
N ARG A 214 -9.08 6.50 2.26
CA ARG A 214 -10.33 6.15 2.95
C ARG A 214 -10.58 7.05 4.17
N SER A 215 -9.55 7.36 4.97
CA SER A 215 -9.66 8.27 6.12
C SER A 215 -9.95 9.70 5.66
N LEU A 216 -9.25 10.19 4.64
CA LEU A 216 -9.48 11.54 4.10
C LEU A 216 -10.89 11.69 3.51
N ALA A 217 -11.37 10.71 2.75
CA ALA A 217 -12.73 10.71 2.25
C ALA A 217 -13.76 10.67 3.40
N ARG A 218 -13.47 9.90 4.46
CA ARG A 218 -14.34 9.83 5.64
C ARG A 218 -14.37 11.15 6.41
N ILE A 219 -13.26 11.83 6.53
CA ILE A 219 -13.15 13.19 7.10
C ILE A 219 -13.96 14.18 6.25
N ALA A 220 -13.92 14.04 4.93
CA ALA A 220 -14.69 14.86 3.98
C ALA A 220 -16.19 14.49 3.90
N GLY A 221 -16.66 13.54 4.71
CA GLY A 221 -18.10 13.19 4.80
C GLY A 221 -18.53 11.93 4.06
N ALA A 222 -17.62 11.21 3.41
CA ALA A 222 -17.97 9.95 2.75
C ALA A 222 -18.52 8.90 3.73
N ALA A 223 -19.34 7.98 3.24
CA ALA A 223 -19.96 6.93 4.04
C ALA A 223 -18.92 6.04 4.75
N PRO A 224 -19.20 5.56 6.00
CA PRO A 224 -18.31 4.65 6.70
C PRO A 224 -18.17 3.31 5.97
N SER A 225 -17.06 2.59 6.21
CA SER A 225 -16.82 1.28 5.58
C SER A 225 -17.90 0.25 5.92
N GLY A 226 -18.52 0.33 7.10
CA GLY A 226 -19.63 -0.54 7.52
C GLY A 226 -20.90 -0.40 6.67
N ALA A 227 -21.04 0.66 5.87
CA ALA A 227 -22.14 0.80 4.92
C ALA A 227 -22.05 -0.17 3.73
N GLY A 228 -20.96 -0.93 3.64
CA GLY A 228 -20.71 -1.93 2.62
C GLY A 228 -19.76 -1.46 1.51
N PRO A 229 -19.19 -2.41 0.76
CA PRO A 229 -18.17 -2.09 -0.26
C PRO A 229 -18.74 -1.44 -1.52
N TYR A 230 -20.02 -1.60 -1.80
CA TYR A 230 -20.66 -1.06 -3.01
C TYR A 230 -21.19 0.37 -2.86
N VAL A 231 -21.15 0.93 -1.65
CA VAL A 231 -21.49 2.34 -1.45
C VAL A 231 -20.38 3.20 -2.04
N LYS A 232 -20.73 4.00 -3.04
CA LYS A 232 -19.80 4.92 -3.70
C LYS A 232 -19.25 5.92 -2.67
N ARG A 233 -17.94 6.11 -2.68
CA ARG A 233 -17.23 7.08 -1.86
C ARG A 233 -16.33 7.90 -2.74
N GLU A 234 -16.46 9.21 -2.64
CA GLU A 234 -15.66 10.16 -3.39
C GLU A 234 -14.89 11.08 -2.43
N LEU A 235 -13.76 11.55 -2.92
CA LEU A 235 -12.96 12.60 -2.28
C LEU A 235 -12.75 13.71 -3.30
N HIS A 236 -13.36 14.87 -3.04
CA HIS A 236 -13.23 16.03 -3.89
C HIS A 236 -11.99 16.85 -3.56
N ALA A 237 -11.29 17.36 -4.57
CA ALA A 237 -10.08 18.16 -4.41
C ALA A 237 -10.31 19.42 -3.54
N THR A 238 -11.51 20.05 -3.68
CA THR A 238 -11.91 21.22 -2.87
C THR A 238 -12.03 20.88 -1.39
N ASP A 239 -12.67 19.77 -1.05
CA ASP A 239 -12.84 19.33 0.33
C ASP A 239 -11.50 18.92 0.92
N LEU A 240 -10.67 18.22 0.14
CA LEU A 240 -9.33 17.80 0.53
C LEU A 240 -8.44 19.00 0.86
N GLY A 241 -8.44 20.07 0.03
CA GLY A 241 -7.69 21.28 0.28
C GLY A 241 -8.11 22.00 1.58
N LEU A 242 -9.43 22.09 1.83
CA LEU A 242 -9.97 22.65 3.07
C LEU A 242 -9.54 21.83 4.30
N TRP A 243 -9.63 20.50 4.20
CA TRP A 243 -9.26 19.62 5.30
C TRP A 243 -7.74 19.58 5.53
N ALA A 244 -6.91 19.60 4.47
CA ALA A 244 -5.47 19.68 4.61
C ALA A 244 -5.05 20.95 5.39
N GLN A 245 -5.71 22.10 5.13
CA GLN A 245 -5.51 23.31 5.87
C GLN A 245 -5.94 23.18 7.34
N ARG A 246 -7.14 22.65 7.62
CA ARG A 246 -7.65 22.46 8.99
C ARG A 246 -6.77 21.51 9.80
N ILE A 247 -6.44 20.34 9.23
CA ILE A 247 -5.60 19.33 9.89
C ILE A 247 -4.20 19.88 10.21
N SER A 248 -3.67 20.81 9.40
CA SER A 248 -2.36 21.42 9.66
C SER A 248 -2.32 22.30 10.92
N ALA A 249 -3.46 22.77 11.39
CA ALA A 249 -3.60 23.56 12.62
C ALA A 249 -4.01 22.73 13.85
N MET A 250 -4.30 21.43 13.68
CA MET A 250 -4.75 20.53 14.74
C MET A 250 -3.56 19.79 15.35
N THR A 251 -3.63 19.53 16.66
CA THR A 251 -2.73 18.58 17.33
C THR A 251 -3.02 17.15 16.92
N VAL A 252 -2.12 16.23 17.22
CA VAL A 252 -2.37 14.79 17.03
C VAL A 252 -3.59 14.33 17.83
N GLU A 253 -3.75 14.84 19.04
CA GLU A 253 -4.89 14.56 19.91
C GLU A 253 -6.21 15.02 19.28
N ASP A 254 -6.27 16.24 18.75
CA ASP A 254 -7.47 16.75 18.05
C ASP A 254 -7.84 15.89 16.83
N ARG A 255 -6.83 15.39 16.11
CA ARG A 255 -7.05 14.53 14.92
C ARG A 255 -7.66 13.19 15.24
N LEU A 256 -7.53 12.69 16.48
CA LEU A 256 -8.18 11.44 16.93
C LEU A 256 -9.71 11.52 16.90
N TYR A 257 -10.27 12.72 17.04
CA TYR A 257 -11.71 12.95 16.98
C TYR A 257 -12.25 13.05 15.54
N LEU A 258 -11.38 13.08 14.53
CA LEU A 258 -11.83 13.11 13.14
C LEU A 258 -12.40 11.76 12.70
N PRO A 259 -13.52 11.75 11.94
CA PRO A 259 -14.16 10.52 11.50
C PRO A 259 -13.21 9.67 10.63
N GLY A 260 -13.03 8.40 10.99
CA GLY A 260 -12.21 7.44 10.24
C GLY A 260 -10.70 7.56 10.48
N VAL A 261 -10.26 8.37 11.43
CA VAL A 261 -8.88 8.43 11.92
C VAL A 261 -8.73 7.49 13.11
N SER A 262 -7.73 6.62 13.06
CA SER A 262 -7.33 5.76 14.17
C SER A 262 -6.07 6.32 14.84
N ASP A 263 -5.76 5.88 16.06
CA ASP A 263 -4.59 6.29 16.83
C ASP A 263 -3.30 6.21 16.00
N ALA A 264 -3.08 5.08 15.33
CA ALA A 264 -1.92 4.88 14.46
C ALA A 264 -1.86 5.83 13.24
N ARG A 265 -2.95 6.59 12.95
CA ARG A 265 -3.03 7.49 11.80
C ARG A 265 -3.07 8.96 12.15
N ALA A 266 -3.46 9.30 13.36
CA ALA A 266 -3.60 10.70 13.78
C ALA A 266 -2.34 11.53 13.51
N ALA A 267 -1.16 10.98 13.80
CA ALA A 267 0.10 11.65 13.54
C ALA A 267 0.38 11.86 12.04
N GLN A 268 0.04 10.87 11.19
CA GLN A 268 0.46 10.84 9.79
C GLN A 268 -0.61 11.35 8.80
N ILE A 269 -1.85 11.59 9.24
CA ILE A 269 -2.95 11.97 8.33
C ILE A 269 -2.68 13.30 7.61
N LEU A 270 -1.98 14.24 8.24
CA LEU A 270 -1.61 15.50 7.61
C LEU A 270 -0.68 15.28 6.43
N ALA A 271 0.41 14.53 6.61
CA ALA A 271 1.33 14.24 5.52
C ALA A 271 0.59 13.55 4.35
N GLY A 272 -0.27 12.57 4.66
CA GLY A 272 -1.13 11.93 3.67
C GLY A 272 -2.06 12.90 2.96
N ALA A 273 -2.66 13.87 3.66
CA ALA A 273 -3.51 14.89 3.07
C ALA A 273 -2.74 15.80 2.11
N LEU A 274 -1.51 16.19 2.46
CA LEU A 274 -0.66 17.03 1.61
C LEU A 274 -0.22 16.31 0.33
N VAL A 275 0.07 15.00 0.41
CA VAL A 275 0.38 14.19 -0.78
C VAL A 275 -0.86 14.03 -1.67
N ALA A 276 -1.99 13.70 -1.10
CA ALA A 276 -3.26 13.55 -1.82
C ALA A 276 -3.68 14.86 -2.53
N GLU A 277 -3.57 16.00 -1.83
CA GLU A 277 -3.86 17.33 -2.38
C GLU A 277 -2.95 17.64 -3.58
N ALA A 278 -1.64 17.44 -3.42
CA ALA A 278 -0.68 17.67 -4.50
C ALA A 278 -0.92 16.74 -5.69
N ALA A 279 -1.27 15.47 -5.45
CA ALA A 279 -1.57 14.52 -6.51
C ALA A 279 -2.79 14.95 -7.33
N LEU A 280 -3.94 15.20 -6.69
CA LEU A 280 -5.15 15.63 -7.40
C LEU A 280 -4.95 16.93 -8.17
N GLU A 281 -4.26 17.91 -7.56
CA GLU A 281 -3.95 19.18 -8.22
C GLU A 281 -3.04 19.00 -9.44
N MET A 282 -1.94 18.26 -9.30
CA MET A 282 -0.95 18.13 -10.37
C MET A 282 -1.41 17.24 -11.51
N PHE A 283 -2.24 16.23 -11.22
CA PHE A 283 -2.94 15.43 -12.23
C PHE A 283 -4.19 16.11 -12.81
N GLU A 284 -4.62 17.24 -12.23
CA GLU A 284 -5.76 18.04 -12.69
C GLU A 284 -7.11 17.30 -12.62
N PHE A 285 -7.32 16.54 -11.53
CA PHE A 285 -8.59 15.87 -11.30
C PHE A 285 -9.40 16.54 -10.19
N PRO A 286 -10.71 16.81 -10.43
CA PRO A 286 -11.57 17.44 -9.43
C PRO A 286 -11.95 16.52 -8.27
N SER A 287 -11.90 15.21 -8.48
CA SER A 287 -12.23 14.19 -7.47
C SER A 287 -11.60 12.85 -7.80
N MET A 288 -11.63 11.94 -6.81
CA MET A 288 -11.31 10.54 -6.97
C MET A 288 -12.35 9.66 -6.31
N GLU A 289 -12.50 8.43 -6.79
CA GLU A 289 -13.30 7.41 -6.14
C GLU A 289 -12.45 6.57 -5.19
N ILE A 290 -13.02 6.14 -4.07
CA ILE A 290 -12.33 5.27 -3.13
C ILE A 290 -12.64 3.83 -3.46
N CYS A 291 -11.64 3.10 -3.93
CA CYS A 291 -11.74 1.68 -4.20
C CYS A 291 -11.66 0.88 -2.89
N PRO A 292 -12.56 -0.09 -2.66
CA PRO A 292 -12.47 -0.96 -1.48
C PRO A 292 -11.40 -2.06 -1.61
N TRP A 293 -10.95 -2.36 -2.83
CA TRP A 293 -9.87 -3.30 -3.11
C TRP A 293 -8.53 -2.58 -3.25
N ALA A 294 -7.45 -3.29 -2.91
CA ALA A 294 -6.08 -2.82 -2.97
C ALA A 294 -5.12 -4.00 -3.19
N LEU A 295 -3.84 -3.86 -2.81
CA LEU A 295 -2.77 -4.82 -3.01
C LEU A 295 -3.14 -6.27 -2.64
N ARG A 296 -3.75 -6.50 -1.47
CA ARG A 296 -4.09 -7.85 -1.01
C ARG A 296 -5.09 -8.55 -1.91
N GLU A 297 -6.12 -7.84 -2.33
CA GLU A 297 -7.10 -8.35 -3.27
C GLU A 297 -6.46 -8.64 -4.63
N GLY A 298 -5.51 -7.82 -5.08
CA GLY A 298 -4.74 -8.06 -6.29
C GLY A 298 -3.93 -9.36 -6.24
N LEU A 299 -3.23 -9.58 -5.15
CA LEU A 299 -2.44 -10.81 -4.93
C LEU A 299 -3.33 -12.06 -4.87
N ILE A 300 -4.47 -11.97 -4.19
CA ILE A 300 -5.45 -13.05 -4.13
C ILE A 300 -5.96 -13.38 -5.54
N LEU A 301 -6.42 -12.39 -6.28
CA LEU A 301 -6.95 -12.57 -7.63
C LEU A 301 -5.89 -13.16 -8.57
N ARG A 302 -4.65 -12.65 -8.48
CA ARG A 302 -3.53 -13.18 -9.26
C ARG A 302 -3.25 -14.66 -8.96
N ARG A 303 -3.30 -15.04 -7.67
CA ARG A 303 -3.15 -16.43 -7.26
C ARG A 303 -4.28 -17.31 -7.79
N LEU A 304 -5.51 -16.81 -7.75
CA LEU A 304 -6.67 -17.55 -8.27
C LEU A 304 -6.58 -17.75 -9.79
N ASP A 305 -6.13 -16.74 -10.53
CA ASP A 305 -5.91 -16.86 -11.97
C ASP A 305 -4.85 -17.92 -12.28
N GLN A 306 -3.75 -17.96 -11.54
CA GLN A 306 -2.72 -19.00 -11.71
C GLN A 306 -3.27 -20.40 -11.50
N LEU A 307 -4.11 -20.60 -10.47
CA LEU A 307 -4.73 -21.91 -10.21
C LEU A 307 -5.68 -22.36 -11.34
N ILE A 308 -6.27 -21.42 -12.07
CA ILE A 308 -7.08 -21.75 -13.27
C ILE A 308 -6.17 -22.23 -14.42
N PHE A 309 -5.05 -21.56 -14.64
CA PHE A 309 -4.13 -21.87 -15.74
C PHE A 309 -3.33 -23.16 -15.50
N ASP A 310 -2.99 -23.45 -14.24
CA ASP A 310 -2.29 -24.69 -13.86
C ASP A 310 -3.20 -25.93 -13.94
N GLY A 311 -4.51 -25.76 -14.16
CA GLY A 311 -5.52 -26.79 -14.33
C GLY A 311 -5.92 -27.50 -13.02
N PRO A 312 -7.12 -28.13 -12.96
CA PRO A 312 -7.60 -28.83 -11.76
C PRO A 312 -6.89 -30.15 -11.45
N LEU A 313 -5.80 -30.49 -12.14
CA LEU A 313 -5.12 -31.78 -12.09
C LEU A 313 -3.65 -31.76 -11.68
N ALA A 314 -3.03 -30.58 -11.51
CA ALA A 314 -1.84 -30.57 -10.70
C ALA A 314 -2.32 -30.70 -9.24
N PRO A 315 -2.03 -31.84 -8.52
CA PRO A 315 -2.15 -31.80 -7.08
C PRO A 315 -1.35 -30.58 -6.66
N ALA A 316 -2.02 -29.61 -6.01
CA ALA A 316 -1.30 -28.51 -5.41
C ALA A 316 -0.11 -29.16 -4.70
N PRO A 317 1.14 -28.77 -4.97
CA PRO A 317 2.22 -29.33 -4.22
C PRO A 317 1.75 -29.18 -2.78
N HIS A 318 1.59 -30.31 -2.09
CA HIS A 318 1.23 -30.31 -0.68
C HIS A 318 2.37 -29.58 0.01
N VAL A 319 2.36 -28.28 -0.14
CA VAL A 319 3.10 -27.38 0.72
C VAL A 319 2.28 -27.47 1.99
N GLY A 320 2.61 -28.52 2.75
CA GLY A 320 2.24 -28.55 4.14
C GLY A 320 2.58 -27.17 4.64
N LEU A 321 1.74 -26.58 5.44
CA LEU A 321 1.98 -25.27 6.02
C LEU A 321 3.48 -25.13 6.39
N GLY A 322 4.36 -24.83 5.50
CA GLY A 322 5.81 -24.93 5.63
C GLY A 322 6.60 -24.57 4.39
N GLY A 323 5.96 -24.29 3.27
CA GLY A 323 6.66 -23.88 2.05
C GLY A 323 5.99 -22.68 1.41
N ALA A 324 6.72 -21.58 1.25
CA ALA A 324 6.27 -20.47 0.44
C ALA A 324 6.14 -20.94 -1.00
N VAL A 325 4.96 -20.76 -1.58
CA VAL A 325 4.80 -20.85 -3.03
C VAL A 325 5.34 -19.53 -3.60
N PRO A 326 6.38 -19.53 -4.44
CA PRO A 326 6.88 -18.31 -5.02
C PRO A 326 5.78 -17.72 -5.90
N VAL A 327 5.38 -16.48 -5.62
CA VAL A 327 4.61 -15.69 -6.58
C VAL A 327 5.53 -15.45 -7.78
N PRO A 328 5.15 -15.83 -9.02
CA PRO A 328 6.01 -15.62 -10.16
C PRO A 328 6.37 -14.13 -10.26
N ARG A 329 7.66 -13.84 -10.41
CA ARG A 329 8.10 -12.50 -10.73
C ARG A 329 7.38 -12.07 -12.01
N LEU A 330 6.76 -10.90 -12.00
CA LEU A 330 6.25 -10.24 -13.20
C LEU A 330 7.43 -10.05 -14.18
N GLY A 331 7.58 -10.90 -15.15
CA GLY A 331 8.72 -10.80 -16.06
C GLY A 331 9.01 -12.02 -16.90
N ALA A 332 8.33 -13.14 -16.73
CA ALA A 332 8.53 -14.32 -17.56
C ALA A 332 7.43 -14.49 -18.63
N ASN A 333 7.14 -13.43 -19.37
CA ASN A 333 6.36 -13.57 -20.59
C ASN A 333 7.27 -13.15 -21.77
N THR A 334 7.81 -14.13 -22.47
CA THR A 334 8.59 -13.95 -23.69
C THR A 334 7.65 -13.47 -24.79
N GLY A 335 7.52 -12.15 -24.97
CA GLY A 335 6.79 -11.67 -26.13
C GLY A 335 6.31 -10.23 -26.16
N THR A 336 6.26 -9.53 -25.04
CA THR A 336 5.94 -8.09 -25.03
C THR A 336 6.85 -7.38 -24.04
N ALA A 337 7.48 -6.31 -24.46
CA ALA A 337 8.39 -5.53 -23.62
C ALA A 337 7.68 -5.10 -22.35
N ALA A 338 8.20 -5.52 -21.19
CA ALA A 338 7.76 -5.03 -19.90
C ALA A 338 7.99 -3.51 -19.86
N PRO A 339 7.07 -2.72 -19.29
CA PRO A 339 7.29 -1.30 -19.10
C PRO A 339 8.57 -1.11 -18.29
N ALA A 340 9.44 -0.22 -18.75
CA ALA A 340 10.72 0.07 -18.13
C ALA A 340 10.49 0.55 -16.69
N ALA A 341 11.10 -0.14 -15.72
CA ALA A 341 11.17 0.33 -14.36
C ALA A 341 11.99 1.63 -14.31
N VAL A 342 11.34 2.75 -14.08
CA VAL A 342 11.99 4.05 -13.93
C VAL A 342 12.46 4.19 -12.49
N SER A 343 13.74 3.98 -12.28
CA SER A 343 14.41 4.31 -11.02
C SER A 343 14.77 5.80 -11.06
N ILE A 344 14.01 6.64 -10.37
CA ILE A 344 14.33 8.07 -10.24
C ILE A 344 15.37 8.23 -9.12
N PRO A 345 16.54 8.83 -9.38
CA PRO A 345 17.54 9.06 -8.34
C PRO A 345 16.97 9.97 -7.25
N ILE A 346 17.12 9.52 -6.01
CA ILE A 346 16.70 10.25 -4.81
C ILE A 346 17.63 11.47 -4.64
N PRO A 347 17.11 12.70 -4.58
CA PRO A 347 17.92 13.81 -4.10
C PRO A 347 18.22 13.57 -2.62
N THR A 348 19.47 13.33 -2.28
CA THR A 348 19.93 13.30 -0.89
C THR A 348 19.59 14.65 -0.24
N ALA A 349 18.73 14.63 0.77
CA ALA A 349 18.50 15.81 1.60
C ALA A 349 19.83 16.15 2.28
N GLY A 350 20.43 17.26 1.85
CA GLY A 350 21.65 17.76 2.43
C GLY A 350 21.43 17.99 3.93
N ARG A 351 22.13 17.25 4.77
CA ARG A 351 22.30 17.58 6.19
C ARG A 351 23.00 18.93 6.23
N GLN A 352 22.26 19.97 6.49
CA GLN A 352 22.89 21.19 6.98
C GLN A 352 23.21 20.95 8.45
N ALA A 353 24.50 20.75 8.69
CA ALA A 353 25.08 20.92 10.02
C ALA A 353 24.97 22.41 10.39
N ASN A 354 24.23 22.71 11.44
CA ASN A 354 24.52 23.64 12.53
C ASN A 354 23.36 23.55 13.55
#